data_11c942b9420a946c843442760ce4209a
#
_entry.id   11c942b9420a946c843442760ce4209a
#
_cell.length_a   1.000
_cell.length_b   1.000
_cell.length_c   1.000
_cell.angle_alpha   90.00
_cell.angle_beta   90.00
_cell.angle_gamma   90.00
#
_symmetry.space_group_name_H-M   'P 1'
#
loop_
_entity.id
_entity.type
_entity.pdbx_description
1 polymer ?
#
loop_
_entity_poly.entity_id
_entity_poly.type
_entity_poly.pdbx_seq_one_letter_code
_entity_poly.pdbx_strand_id
1 'polypeptide(L)'
;IKDKNYYKITVEHLLRHQGGFYRDPLFSSNDVRNQMQLDHTPVKEDFYKLVLRHNLRFMPGESQRYSNFGYLLLSEIIEKVSGRPYEEFICEEVLKPAGCYDMHIGGSYYSDRFPNEARYYTHEGEGKFVEEFNGSGVMVERCYGGNNIPLLSGAGAWCGSPAEIARLVASINGRPEVEDIISADAVAQMTEYFDKETY
;
A
#
# COMPACT_ATOMS: atom_id res chain seq x y z
N ILE A 1 -15.65 -1.61 -16.71
CA ILE A 1 -14.62 -2.66 -16.68
C ILE A 1 -14.47 -3.19 -18.09
N LYS A 2 -13.25 -3.10 -18.66
CA LYS A 2 -12.96 -3.54 -20.02
C LYS A 2 -12.81 -5.07 -20.12
N ASP A 3 -12.11 -5.66 -19.14
CA ASP A 3 -11.85 -7.11 -19.08
C ASP A 3 -12.70 -7.76 -18.01
N LYS A 4 -13.53 -8.73 -18.37
CA LYS A 4 -14.39 -9.47 -17.43
C LYS A 4 -13.59 -10.37 -16.47
N ASN A 5 -12.32 -10.63 -16.74
CA ASN A 5 -11.47 -11.43 -15.86
C ASN A 5 -11.14 -10.73 -14.54
N TYR A 6 -11.34 -9.41 -14.44
CA TYR A 6 -11.28 -8.72 -13.15
C TYR A 6 -12.18 -9.32 -12.08
N TYR A 7 -13.34 -9.88 -12.48
CA TYR A 7 -14.26 -10.57 -11.55
C TYR A 7 -13.76 -11.92 -11.01
N LYS A 8 -12.63 -12.41 -11.53
CA LYS A 8 -11.98 -13.64 -11.07
C LYS A 8 -10.87 -13.37 -10.03
N ILE A 9 -10.53 -12.11 -9.80
CA ILE A 9 -9.51 -11.74 -8.81
C ILE A 9 -10.07 -12.02 -7.41
N THR A 10 -9.32 -12.80 -6.63
CA THR A 10 -9.63 -13.10 -5.23
C THR A 10 -8.72 -12.32 -4.28
N VAL A 11 -9.03 -12.31 -2.99
CA VAL A 11 -8.15 -11.75 -1.94
C VAL A 11 -6.78 -12.42 -1.98
N GLU A 12 -6.73 -13.73 -2.13
CA GLU A 12 -5.47 -14.48 -2.26
C GLU A 12 -4.63 -14.01 -3.45
N HIS A 13 -5.25 -13.79 -4.61
CA HIS A 13 -4.53 -13.26 -5.77
C HIS A 13 -3.93 -11.87 -5.51
N LEU A 14 -4.60 -11.01 -4.72
CA LEU A 14 -4.07 -9.71 -4.34
C LEU A 14 -2.89 -9.85 -3.37
N LEU A 15 -3.03 -10.67 -2.33
CA LEU A 15 -1.97 -10.94 -1.35
C LEU A 15 -0.71 -11.51 -2.00
N ARG A 16 -0.86 -12.40 -2.99
CA ARG A 16 0.21 -13.07 -3.70
C ARG A 16 0.72 -12.30 -4.93
N HIS A 17 0.27 -11.07 -5.15
CA HIS A 17 0.58 -10.26 -6.34
C HIS A 17 0.23 -10.96 -7.68
N GLN A 18 -0.81 -11.77 -7.68
CA GLN A 18 -1.27 -12.57 -8.84
C GLN A 18 -2.52 -12.00 -9.50
N GLY A 19 -2.87 -10.75 -9.23
CA GLY A 19 -4.06 -10.10 -9.80
C GLY A 19 -4.00 -9.82 -11.30
N GLY A 20 -2.80 -9.84 -11.91
CA GLY A 20 -2.64 -9.65 -13.35
C GLY A 20 -2.76 -8.21 -13.83
N PHE A 21 -2.70 -7.21 -12.97
CA PHE A 21 -2.85 -5.80 -13.35
C PHE A 21 -1.83 -5.37 -14.41
N TYR A 22 -2.30 -4.66 -15.44
CA TYR A 22 -1.47 -4.19 -16.53
C TYR A 22 -0.38 -3.22 -16.06
N ARG A 23 -0.72 -2.32 -15.14
CA ARG A 23 0.19 -1.32 -14.57
C ARG A 23 -0.13 -1.05 -13.10
N ASP A 24 0.86 -0.46 -12.43
CA ASP A 24 0.71 0.06 -11.07
C ASP A 24 0.87 1.60 -11.10
N PRO A 25 -0.23 2.35 -11.00
CA PRO A 25 -0.20 3.80 -11.14
C PRO A 25 0.01 4.57 -9.84
N LEU A 26 0.12 3.91 -8.67
CA LEU A 26 0.02 4.58 -7.36
C LEU A 26 1.07 5.66 -7.10
N PHE A 27 2.28 5.48 -7.65
CA PHE A 27 3.35 6.48 -7.53
C PHE A 27 3.40 7.49 -8.68
N SER A 28 2.33 7.62 -9.45
CA SER A 28 2.28 8.41 -10.67
C SER A 28 1.05 9.30 -10.72
N SER A 29 0.71 10.00 -9.63
CA SER A 29 -0.51 10.85 -9.55
C SER A 29 -0.61 11.84 -10.71
N ASN A 30 0.50 12.53 -11.06
CA ASN A 30 0.50 13.46 -12.18
C ASN A 30 0.27 12.78 -13.53
N ASP A 31 0.81 11.56 -13.73
CA ASP A 31 0.53 10.78 -14.94
C ASP A 31 -0.94 10.37 -15.01
N VAL A 32 -1.53 9.96 -13.89
CA VAL A 32 -2.97 9.63 -13.82
C VAL A 32 -3.81 10.85 -14.16
N ARG A 33 -3.50 11.99 -13.54
CA ARG A 33 -4.16 13.27 -13.80
C ARG A 33 -4.09 13.63 -15.29
N ASN A 34 -2.91 13.58 -15.89
CA ASN A 34 -2.71 13.93 -17.29
C ASN A 34 -3.41 12.95 -18.25
N GLN A 35 -3.29 11.64 -18.03
CA GLN A 35 -3.94 10.63 -18.88
C GLN A 35 -5.46 10.67 -18.82
N MET A 36 -6.01 11.00 -17.66
CA MET A 36 -7.46 11.07 -17.46
C MET A 36 -8.02 12.47 -17.68
N GLN A 37 -7.16 13.48 -17.91
CA GLN A 37 -7.53 14.89 -18.10
C GLN A 37 -8.32 15.43 -16.89
N LEU A 38 -7.86 15.12 -15.68
CA LEU A 38 -8.50 15.55 -14.44
C LEU A 38 -8.17 17.02 -14.15
N ASP A 39 -9.13 17.74 -13.64
CA ASP A 39 -9.02 19.12 -13.14
C ASP A 39 -8.77 19.19 -11.62
N HIS A 40 -8.58 18.04 -10.98
CA HIS A 40 -8.36 17.86 -9.55
C HIS A 40 -7.20 16.91 -9.28
N THR A 41 -6.71 16.87 -8.04
CA THR A 41 -5.78 15.85 -7.55
C THR A 41 -6.44 14.47 -7.63
N PRO A 42 -5.79 13.47 -8.25
CA PRO A 42 -6.35 12.13 -8.36
C PRO A 42 -6.72 11.53 -7.01
N VAL A 43 -7.93 11.00 -6.92
CA VAL A 43 -8.45 10.23 -5.79
C VAL A 43 -8.46 8.74 -6.11
N LYS A 44 -8.70 7.89 -5.12
CA LYS A 44 -8.67 6.41 -5.27
C LYS A 44 -9.50 5.93 -6.48
N GLU A 45 -10.68 6.50 -6.68
CA GLU A 45 -11.60 6.16 -7.78
C GLU A 45 -11.00 6.40 -9.17
N ASP A 46 -10.14 7.39 -9.31
CA ASP A 46 -9.51 7.69 -10.61
C ASP A 46 -8.46 6.65 -10.95
N PHE A 47 -7.71 6.16 -9.95
CA PHE A 47 -6.81 5.02 -10.12
C PHE A 47 -7.57 3.75 -10.51
N TYR A 48 -8.72 3.48 -9.87
CA TYR A 48 -9.58 2.35 -10.24
C TYR A 48 -10.07 2.47 -11.69
N LYS A 49 -10.61 3.63 -12.06
CA LYS A 49 -11.08 3.88 -13.43
C LYS A 49 -9.96 3.69 -14.44
N LEU A 50 -8.75 4.19 -14.14
CA LEU A 50 -7.61 4.05 -15.04
C LEU A 50 -7.20 2.59 -15.23
N VAL A 51 -7.06 1.83 -14.13
CA VAL A 51 -6.66 0.41 -14.21
C VAL A 51 -7.72 -0.41 -14.93
N LEU A 52 -9.00 -0.20 -14.63
CA LEU A 52 -10.12 -0.96 -15.22
C LEU A 52 -10.38 -0.66 -16.71
N ARG A 53 -9.75 0.37 -17.30
CA ARG A 53 -9.76 0.64 -18.74
C ARG A 53 -8.84 -0.29 -19.54
N HIS A 54 -7.94 -0.99 -18.88
CA HIS A 54 -6.99 -1.92 -19.51
C HIS A 54 -7.42 -3.37 -19.31
N ASN A 55 -6.99 -4.25 -20.20
CA ASN A 55 -7.09 -5.69 -19.98
C ASN A 55 -6.05 -6.11 -18.94
N LEU A 56 -6.29 -7.20 -18.24
CA LEU A 56 -5.27 -7.84 -17.43
C LEU A 56 -4.10 -8.27 -18.31
N ARG A 57 -2.90 -8.28 -17.77
CA ARG A 57 -1.67 -8.72 -18.43
C ARG A 57 -1.60 -10.24 -18.56
N PHE A 58 -2.16 -10.94 -17.55
CA PHE A 58 -2.30 -12.39 -17.48
C PHE A 58 -3.55 -12.72 -16.63
N MET A 59 -4.01 -13.95 -16.67
CA MET A 59 -5.17 -14.39 -15.89
C MET A 59 -4.84 -14.39 -14.40
N PRO A 60 -5.78 -14.01 -13.52
CA PRO A 60 -5.57 -14.08 -12.07
C PRO A 60 -5.12 -15.48 -11.65
N GLY A 61 -4.04 -15.55 -10.88
CA GLY A 61 -3.42 -16.79 -10.42
C GLY A 61 -2.41 -17.44 -11.39
N GLU A 62 -2.34 -16.99 -12.66
CA GLU A 62 -1.49 -17.63 -13.68
C GLU A 62 0.00 -17.23 -13.56
N SER A 63 0.27 -16.03 -13.04
CA SER A 63 1.61 -15.50 -12.89
C SER A 63 1.67 -14.51 -11.74
N GLN A 64 2.87 -14.11 -11.34
CA GLN A 64 3.10 -13.14 -10.27
C GLN A 64 3.74 -11.86 -10.82
N ARG A 65 3.22 -10.72 -10.39
CA ARG A 65 3.81 -9.41 -10.63
C ARG A 65 3.48 -8.48 -9.49
N TYR A 66 4.50 -7.96 -8.82
CA TYR A 66 4.35 -7.01 -7.71
C TYR A 66 3.38 -5.87 -8.07
N SER A 67 2.46 -5.55 -7.17
CA SER A 67 1.44 -4.52 -7.37
C SER A 67 1.08 -3.82 -6.05
N ASN A 68 1.43 -2.55 -5.94
CA ASN A 68 0.93 -1.68 -4.87
C ASN A 68 -0.58 -1.45 -5.01
N PHE A 69 -1.07 -1.36 -6.25
CA PHE A 69 -2.50 -1.24 -6.53
C PHE A 69 -3.30 -2.42 -5.95
N GLY A 70 -2.75 -3.64 -5.99
CA GLY A 70 -3.36 -4.80 -5.34
C GLY A 70 -3.50 -4.61 -3.82
N TYR A 71 -2.50 -4.04 -3.17
CA TYR A 71 -2.52 -3.77 -1.74
C TYR A 71 -3.40 -2.57 -1.36
N LEU A 72 -3.52 -1.57 -2.21
CA LEU A 72 -4.55 -0.54 -2.06
C LEU A 72 -5.95 -1.18 -2.06
N LEU A 73 -6.23 -2.10 -2.98
CA LEU A 73 -7.51 -2.81 -3.00
C LEU A 73 -7.75 -3.65 -1.74
N LEU A 74 -6.71 -4.25 -1.15
CA LEU A 74 -6.82 -4.97 0.12
C LEU A 74 -7.23 -4.03 1.27
N SER A 75 -6.66 -2.83 1.37
CA SER A 75 -7.09 -1.85 2.38
C SER A 75 -8.54 -1.42 2.18
N GLU A 76 -8.99 -1.23 0.92
CA GLU A 76 -10.38 -0.92 0.62
C GLU A 76 -11.35 -2.06 0.98
N ILE A 77 -10.92 -3.31 0.80
CA ILE A 77 -11.70 -4.48 1.22
C ILE A 77 -11.86 -4.48 2.75
N ILE A 78 -10.78 -4.18 3.49
CA ILE A 78 -10.82 -4.07 4.95
C ILE A 78 -11.82 -2.98 5.38
N GLU A 79 -11.75 -1.77 4.79
CA GLU A 79 -12.72 -0.69 5.08
C GLU A 79 -14.16 -1.13 4.78
N LYS A 80 -14.36 -1.78 3.64
CA LYS A 80 -15.71 -2.21 3.22
C LYS A 80 -16.30 -3.27 4.13
N VAL A 81 -15.49 -4.23 4.59
CA VAL A 81 -15.95 -5.35 5.42
C VAL A 81 -16.11 -4.94 6.89
N SER A 82 -15.18 -4.13 7.40
CA SER A 82 -15.20 -3.67 8.80
C SER A 82 -16.17 -2.53 9.05
N GLY A 83 -16.47 -1.74 8.01
CA GLY A 83 -17.23 -0.48 8.14
C GLY A 83 -16.43 0.64 8.83
N ARG A 84 -15.12 0.49 8.96
CA ARG A 84 -14.20 1.42 9.65
C ARG A 84 -13.10 1.89 8.69
N PRO A 85 -12.53 3.11 8.88
CA PRO A 85 -11.32 3.53 8.16
C PRO A 85 -10.19 2.50 8.33
N TYR A 86 -9.41 2.27 7.26
CA TYR A 86 -8.34 1.26 7.24
C TYR A 86 -7.34 1.45 8.39
N GLU A 87 -6.82 2.67 8.56
CA GLU A 87 -5.84 2.96 9.61
C GLU A 87 -6.42 2.69 11.01
N GLU A 88 -7.64 3.16 11.28
CA GLU A 88 -8.32 2.91 12.56
C GLU A 88 -8.47 1.41 12.83
N PHE A 89 -8.92 0.64 11.83
CA PHE A 89 -9.07 -0.81 11.96
C PHE A 89 -7.73 -1.48 12.28
N ILE A 90 -6.67 -1.16 11.54
CA ILE A 90 -5.35 -1.76 11.77
C ILE A 90 -4.77 -1.36 13.13
N CYS A 91 -4.93 -0.10 13.54
CA CYS A 91 -4.47 0.35 14.86
C CYS A 91 -5.15 -0.43 16.00
N GLU A 92 -6.46 -0.62 15.95
CA GLU A 92 -7.21 -1.25 17.04
C GLU A 92 -7.14 -2.79 17.02
N GLU A 93 -7.19 -3.40 15.84
CA GLU A 93 -7.33 -4.86 15.72
C GLU A 93 -5.98 -5.58 15.51
N VAL A 94 -4.93 -4.86 15.11
CA VAL A 94 -3.62 -5.46 14.82
C VAL A 94 -2.52 -4.84 15.68
N LEU A 95 -2.33 -3.52 15.58
CA LEU A 95 -1.17 -2.86 16.20
C LEU A 95 -1.28 -2.81 17.73
N LYS A 96 -2.43 -2.44 18.26
CA LYS A 96 -2.66 -2.36 19.70
C LYS A 96 -2.54 -3.71 20.40
N PRO A 97 -3.14 -4.82 19.90
CA PRO A 97 -2.88 -6.16 20.42
C PRO A 97 -1.40 -6.58 20.37
N ALA A 98 -0.66 -6.14 19.35
CA ALA A 98 0.79 -6.38 19.25
C ALA A 98 1.65 -5.47 20.13
N GLY A 99 1.04 -4.54 20.91
CA GLY A 99 1.76 -3.58 21.76
C GLY A 99 2.43 -2.43 20.98
N CYS A 100 1.91 -2.09 19.79
CA CYS A 100 2.36 -0.99 18.94
C CYS A 100 1.34 0.16 19.02
N TYR A 101 1.74 1.30 19.55
CA TYR A 101 0.82 2.40 19.86
C TYR A 101 1.13 3.69 19.08
N ASP A 102 2.34 3.81 18.49
CA ASP A 102 2.80 5.00 17.79
C ASP A 102 2.90 4.82 16.28
N MET A 103 2.54 3.63 15.75
CA MET A 103 2.50 3.38 14.31
C MET A 103 1.27 4.05 13.67
N HIS A 104 1.48 4.73 12.54
CA HIS A 104 0.44 5.50 11.83
C HIS A 104 0.75 5.59 10.33
N ILE A 105 -0.23 6.01 9.54
CA ILE A 105 -0.04 6.36 8.13
C ILE A 105 0.64 7.74 8.06
N GLY A 106 1.76 7.82 7.33
CA GLY A 106 2.52 9.05 7.16
C GLY A 106 1.81 10.08 6.28
N GLY A 107 2.21 11.35 6.42
CA GLY A 107 1.75 12.45 5.58
C GLY A 107 2.60 12.66 4.32
N SER A 108 2.11 13.49 3.38
CA SER A 108 2.81 13.78 2.13
C SER A 108 3.81 14.94 2.27
N TYR A 109 3.61 15.83 3.23
CA TYR A 109 4.37 17.07 3.37
C TYR A 109 5.21 17.09 4.65
N TYR A 110 6.24 17.94 4.67
CA TYR A 110 7.06 18.14 5.85
C TYR A 110 6.23 18.59 7.07
N SER A 111 5.20 19.40 6.84
CA SER A 111 4.27 19.88 7.87
C SER A 111 3.40 18.79 8.48
N ASP A 112 3.21 17.68 7.76
CA ASP A 112 2.32 16.59 8.18
C ASP A 112 3.02 15.58 9.10
N ARG A 113 4.34 15.74 9.27
CA ARG A 113 5.15 14.84 10.11
C ARG A 113 4.71 14.87 11.56
N PHE A 114 4.70 13.71 12.17
CA PHE A 114 4.52 13.57 13.60
C PHE A 114 5.77 14.11 14.35
N PRO A 115 5.63 14.61 15.58
CA PRO A 115 6.74 15.22 16.33
C PRO A 115 7.95 14.29 16.54
N ASN A 116 7.70 12.98 16.63
CA ASN A 116 8.72 11.93 16.81
C ASN A 116 9.15 11.26 15.49
N GLU A 117 8.61 11.67 14.35
CA GLU A 117 8.95 11.12 13.03
C GLU A 117 10.27 11.69 12.53
N ALA A 118 11.18 10.82 12.07
CA ALA A 118 12.46 11.24 11.51
C ALA A 118 12.28 12.08 10.25
N ARG A 119 13.20 13.02 10.00
CA ARG A 119 13.23 13.77 8.74
C ARG A 119 13.71 12.88 7.60
N TYR A 120 13.02 12.93 6.45
CA TYR A 120 13.42 12.28 5.23
C TYR A 120 14.32 13.16 4.37
N TYR A 121 15.18 12.52 3.57
CA TYR A 121 16.07 13.18 2.64
C TYR A 121 16.06 12.43 1.32
N THR A 122 16.03 13.15 0.22
CA THR A 122 16.21 12.56 -1.11
C THR A 122 17.71 12.30 -1.34
N HIS A 123 18.04 11.09 -1.81
CA HIS A 123 19.43 10.73 -2.15
C HIS A 123 19.95 11.60 -3.30
N GLU A 124 21.22 12.00 -3.25
CA GLU A 124 21.88 12.70 -4.34
C GLU A 124 21.88 11.81 -5.59
N GLY A 125 21.39 12.33 -6.71
CA GLY A 125 21.27 11.57 -7.97
C GLY A 125 19.88 11.10 -8.33
N GLU A 126 18.90 11.08 -7.40
CA GLU A 126 17.51 10.66 -7.68
C GLU A 126 16.57 11.81 -8.12
N GLY A 127 17.12 12.95 -8.49
CA GLY A 127 16.31 14.15 -8.75
C GLY A 127 15.67 14.66 -7.47
N LYS A 128 16.35 15.63 -6.84
CA LYS A 128 15.93 16.16 -5.53
C LYS A 128 14.56 16.82 -5.56
N PHE A 129 14.20 17.42 -6.68
CA PHE A 129 12.94 18.12 -6.88
C PHE A 129 12.11 17.43 -7.96
N VAL A 130 10.82 17.31 -7.72
CA VAL A 130 9.81 16.78 -8.63
C VAL A 130 8.59 17.68 -8.63
N GLU A 131 7.75 17.57 -9.64
CA GLU A 131 6.46 18.24 -9.62
C GLU A 131 5.58 17.65 -8.50
N GLU A 132 4.93 18.53 -7.75
CA GLU A 132 4.03 18.15 -6.66
C GLU A 132 2.91 17.21 -7.16
N PHE A 133 2.59 16.19 -6.37
CA PHE A 133 1.64 15.14 -6.76
C PHE A 133 0.23 15.64 -7.07
N ASN A 134 -0.13 16.85 -6.59
CA ASN A 134 -1.44 17.46 -6.78
C ASN A 134 -1.62 18.16 -8.13
N GLY A 135 -0.56 18.22 -8.96
CA GLY A 135 -0.58 18.83 -10.27
C GLY A 135 -0.60 20.37 -10.25
N SER A 136 -0.14 20.99 -9.16
CA SER A 136 0.01 22.45 -9.04
C SER A 136 1.05 23.04 -9.99
N GLY A 137 1.95 22.21 -10.54
CA GLY A 137 3.14 22.64 -11.28
C GLY A 137 4.28 23.14 -10.38
N VAL A 138 4.09 23.14 -9.06
CA VAL A 138 5.14 23.54 -8.09
C VAL A 138 6.18 22.44 -7.99
N MET A 139 7.46 22.82 -7.96
CA MET A 139 8.56 21.90 -7.72
C MET A 139 8.81 21.75 -6.23
N VAL A 140 8.73 20.54 -5.71
CA VAL A 140 8.89 20.21 -4.29
C VAL A 140 10.01 19.19 -4.10
N GLU A 141 10.53 19.08 -2.87
CA GLU A 141 11.43 17.96 -2.56
C GLU A 141 10.70 16.62 -2.76
N ARG A 142 11.35 15.67 -3.45
CA ARG A 142 10.75 14.37 -3.77
C ARG A 142 10.18 13.66 -2.53
N CYS A 143 10.88 13.73 -1.39
CA CYS A 143 10.44 13.11 -0.14
C CYS A 143 9.30 13.85 0.56
N TYR A 144 8.97 15.09 0.12
CA TYR A 144 7.88 15.90 0.67
C TYR A 144 7.07 16.54 -0.45
N GLY A 145 5.89 16.00 -0.71
CA GLY A 145 5.00 16.46 -1.77
C GLY A 145 5.19 15.77 -3.12
N GLY A 146 6.19 14.89 -3.28
CA GLY A 146 6.38 14.14 -4.53
C GLY A 146 5.38 13.00 -4.73
N ASN A 147 4.79 12.49 -3.64
CA ASN A 147 3.79 11.42 -3.67
C ASN A 147 2.63 11.72 -2.71
N ASN A 148 1.45 11.23 -3.06
CA ASN A 148 0.31 11.21 -2.14
C ASN A 148 0.43 10.02 -1.21
N ILE A 149 1.10 10.20 -0.06
CA ILE A 149 1.38 9.11 0.89
C ILE A 149 0.11 8.50 1.48
N PRO A 150 -0.89 9.26 1.96
CA PRO A 150 -2.14 8.68 2.46
C PRO A 150 -2.86 7.80 1.43
N LEU A 151 -2.73 8.10 0.14
CA LEU A 151 -3.32 7.28 -0.93
C LEU A 151 -2.70 5.87 -0.97
N LEU A 152 -1.44 5.71 -0.58
CA LEU A 152 -0.77 4.42 -0.58
C LEU A 152 -1.34 3.46 0.48
N SER A 153 -1.84 3.99 1.60
CA SER A 153 -2.49 3.27 2.70
C SER A 153 -1.96 1.82 2.90
N GLY A 154 -2.69 0.78 2.49
CA GLY A 154 -2.27 -0.62 2.57
C GLY A 154 -1.05 -1.01 1.73
N ALA A 155 -0.60 -0.15 0.81
CA ALA A 155 0.55 -0.39 -0.06
C ALA A 155 1.91 0.09 0.53
N GLY A 156 1.97 0.48 1.84
CA GLY A 156 3.23 0.75 2.53
C GLY A 156 3.42 2.16 3.07
N ALA A 157 2.36 2.91 3.34
CA ALA A 157 2.43 4.27 3.89
C ALA A 157 2.68 4.34 5.42
N TRP A 158 2.90 3.22 6.07
CA TRP A 158 3.05 3.16 7.52
C TRP A 158 4.41 3.68 8.01
N CYS A 159 4.35 4.53 9.03
CA CYS A 159 5.49 4.97 9.82
C CYS A 159 5.46 4.25 11.17
N GLY A 160 6.63 3.82 11.66
CA GLY A 160 6.76 3.16 12.95
C GLY A 160 8.20 3.08 13.41
N SER A 161 8.42 2.87 14.69
CA SER A 161 9.75 2.65 15.23
C SER A 161 10.24 1.23 14.95
N PRO A 162 11.57 1.00 14.82
CA PRO A 162 12.11 -0.35 14.71
C PRO A 162 11.68 -1.28 15.85
N ALA A 163 11.47 -0.74 17.06
CA ALA A 163 11.02 -1.50 18.22
C ALA A 163 9.58 -2.00 18.06
N GLU A 164 8.67 -1.16 17.51
CA GLU A 164 7.30 -1.57 17.27
C GLU A 164 7.20 -2.57 16.12
N ILE A 165 7.97 -2.36 15.05
CA ILE A 165 8.05 -3.36 13.97
C ILE A 165 8.52 -4.71 14.51
N ALA A 166 9.54 -4.73 15.40
CA ALA A 166 10.01 -5.95 16.02
C ALA A 166 8.92 -6.62 16.89
N ARG A 167 8.13 -5.83 17.66
CA ARG A 167 6.99 -6.37 18.44
C ARG A 167 5.92 -6.94 17.52
N LEU A 168 5.53 -6.24 16.48
CA LEU A 168 4.56 -6.73 15.52
C LEU A 168 5.01 -8.05 14.89
N VAL A 169 6.27 -8.14 14.44
CA VAL A 169 6.81 -9.39 13.90
C VAL A 169 6.83 -10.50 14.95
N ALA A 170 7.19 -10.19 16.21
CA ALA A 170 7.18 -11.17 17.28
C ALA A 170 5.79 -11.73 17.60
N SER A 171 4.72 -10.92 17.40
CA SER A 171 3.34 -11.32 17.68
C SER A 171 2.61 -12.01 16.51
N ILE A 172 3.35 -12.34 15.42
CA ILE A 172 2.80 -13.02 14.23
C ILE A 172 3.76 -14.06 13.66
N ASN A 173 4.75 -14.54 14.42
CA ASN A 173 5.85 -15.36 13.90
C ASN A 173 5.77 -16.85 14.28
N GLY A 174 4.77 -17.25 15.06
CA GLY A 174 4.57 -18.64 15.50
C GLY A 174 5.55 -19.13 16.58
N ARG A 175 6.29 -18.22 17.23
CA ARG A 175 7.27 -18.59 18.26
C ARG A 175 6.66 -18.48 19.66
N PRO A 176 7.07 -19.36 20.59
CA PRO A 176 6.44 -19.44 21.92
C PRO A 176 6.79 -18.29 22.85
N GLU A 177 7.78 -17.45 22.54
CA GLU A 177 8.26 -16.38 23.40
C GLU A 177 7.25 -15.22 23.52
N VAL A 178 6.43 -15.03 22.49
CA VAL A 178 5.35 -14.02 22.46
C VAL A 178 4.12 -14.72 21.91
N GLU A 179 2.95 -14.48 22.54
CA GLU A 179 1.68 -15.00 22.04
C GLU A 179 1.30 -14.31 20.71
N ASP A 180 0.99 -15.12 19.70
CA ASP A 180 0.57 -14.60 18.40
C ASP A 180 -0.85 -13.98 18.48
N ILE A 181 -1.04 -12.85 17.84
CA ILE A 181 -2.34 -12.17 17.68
C ILE A 181 -3.20 -12.78 16.56
N ILE A 182 -2.67 -13.73 15.82
CA ILE A 182 -3.31 -14.45 14.71
C ILE A 182 -3.25 -15.96 14.95
N SER A 183 -4.10 -16.72 14.27
CA SER A 183 -4.12 -18.18 14.42
C SER A 183 -2.84 -18.84 13.86
N ALA A 184 -2.49 -20.01 14.40
CA ALA A 184 -1.37 -20.81 13.90
C ALA A 184 -1.50 -21.14 12.40
N ASP A 185 -2.73 -21.37 11.91
CA ASP A 185 -2.98 -21.58 10.48
C ASP A 185 -2.70 -20.33 9.65
N ALA A 186 -3.01 -19.13 10.16
CA ALA A 186 -2.67 -17.87 9.49
C ALA A 186 -1.16 -17.65 9.46
N VAL A 187 -0.45 -17.92 10.57
CA VAL A 187 1.01 -17.87 10.61
C VAL A 187 1.61 -18.82 9.56
N ALA A 188 1.13 -20.06 9.49
CA ALA A 188 1.61 -21.06 8.53
C ALA A 188 1.41 -20.56 7.08
N GLN A 189 0.25 -19.99 6.76
CA GLN A 189 -0.03 -19.43 5.42
C GLN A 189 0.85 -18.22 5.08
N MET A 190 1.12 -17.34 6.06
CA MET A 190 1.99 -16.17 5.86
C MET A 190 3.47 -16.53 5.68
N THR A 191 3.90 -17.66 6.29
CA THR A 191 5.28 -18.12 6.23
C THR A 191 5.49 -19.24 5.22
N GLU A 192 4.45 -19.62 4.47
CA GLU A 192 4.56 -20.60 3.39
C GLU A 192 5.67 -20.20 2.41
N TYR A 193 6.61 -21.09 2.20
CA TYR A 193 7.77 -20.85 1.35
C TYR A 193 7.32 -20.81 -0.12
N PHE A 194 7.48 -19.65 -0.78
CA PHE A 194 7.33 -19.57 -2.23
C PHE A 194 8.59 -20.14 -2.89
N ASP A 195 8.41 -21.10 -3.75
CA ASP A 195 9.50 -21.70 -4.50
C ASP A 195 10.26 -20.61 -5.29
N LYS A 196 11.60 -20.59 -5.12
CA LYS A 196 12.47 -19.56 -5.74
C LYS A 196 12.46 -19.58 -7.27
N GLU A 197 11.87 -20.60 -7.89
CA GLU A 197 11.74 -20.72 -9.34
C GLU A 197 10.68 -19.78 -9.95
N THR A 198 9.91 -19.06 -9.12
CA THR A 198 8.82 -18.17 -9.58
C THR A 198 9.20 -16.68 -9.61
N TYR A 199 10.45 -16.32 -9.31
CA TYR A 199 10.95 -14.92 -9.37
C TYR A 199 11.84 -14.68 -10.57
#